data_9cfe69391944f4b53b32f0ab458bd802
#
_entry.id   9cfe69391944f4b53b32f0ab458bd802
#
_cell.length_a   1.000
_cell.length_b   1.000
_cell.length_c   1.000
_cell.angle_alpha   90.00
_cell.angle_beta   90.00
_cell.angle_gamma   90.00
#
_symmetry.space_group_name_H-M   'P 1'
#
loop_
_entity.id
_entity.type
_entity.pdbx_description
1 polymer ?
#
loop_
_entity_poly.entity_id
_entity_poly.type
_entity_poly.pdbx_seq_one_letter_code
_entity_poly.pdbx_strand_id
1 'polypeptide(L)'
;ELEAWARTAGHGFLAFDYSGHGESDGAFEDGTISAWRADALAAIDAHTSGPVILVGSSMGGWMALLTALARPARVAGLVLIAPAPDFTEKLMWPEFSPDAQAEIMEKGFTLRPSDYDEPYPITRALIEDGRTWQILDAPIQIDVPVRILQGKEDADVPWRHAERLVDTITSSDLVFTLIKDGDHRLSRDQDIARLKATCADIAHAAKA
;
A
#
# COMPACT_ATOMS: atom_id res chain seq x y z
N GLU A 1 4.89 13.94 -10.54
CA GLU A 1 3.55 14.33 -10.93
C GLU A 1 2.71 14.77 -9.72
N LEU A 2 2.51 13.91 -8.71
CA LEU A 2 1.70 14.22 -7.53
C LEU A 2 2.33 15.33 -6.68
N GLU A 3 3.66 15.36 -6.53
CA GLU A 3 4.38 16.44 -5.86
C GLU A 3 4.12 17.81 -6.51
N ALA A 4 4.22 17.89 -7.84
CA ALA A 4 3.96 19.12 -8.58
C ALA A 4 2.52 19.60 -8.40
N TRP A 5 1.56 18.67 -8.39
CA TRP A 5 0.17 18.98 -8.10
C TRP A 5 0.00 19.50 -6.65
N ALA A 6 0.56 18.82 -5.65
CA ALA A 6 0.45 19.21 -4.25
C ALA A 6 1.01 20.61 -4.03
N ARG A 7 2.17 20.91 -4.59
CA ARG A 7 2.79 22.25 -4.54
C ARG A 7 1.88 23.33 -5.13
N THR A 8 1.28 23.04 -6.30
CA THR A 8 0.36 23.99 -6.95
C THR A 8 -0.94 24.18 -6.15
N ALA A 9 -1.39 23.15 -5.48
CA ALA A 9 -2.58 23.18 -4.63
C ALA A 9 -2.31 23.76 -3.21
N GLY A 10 -1.06 24.14 -2.91
CA GLY A 10 -0.68 24.71 -1.61
C GLY A 10 -0.59 23.69 -0.48
N HIS A 11 -0.38 22.40 -0.82
CA HIS A 11 -0.19 21.33 0.15
C HIS A 11 1.32 21.03 0.35
N GLY A 12 1.69 20.65 1.58
CA GLY A 12 2.95 19.97 1.85
C GLY A 12 2.97 18.60 1.17
N PHE A 13 4.15 18.12 0.81
CA PHE A 13 4.33 16.81 0.19
C PHE A 13 5.55 16.12 0.80
N LEU A 14 5.39 14.85 1.15
CA LEU A 14 6.46 13.96 1.59
C LEU A 14 6.37 12.67 0.78
N ALA A 15 7.48 12.28 0.17
CA ALA A 15 7.70 10.96 -0.39
C ALA A 15 9.01 10.41 0.16
N PHE A 16 9.07 9.11 0.35
CA PHE A 16 10.26 8.42 0.84
C PHE A 16 10.31 7.01 0.25
N ASP A 17 11.50 6.45 0.21
CA ASP A 17 11.72 5.05 -0.12
C ASP A 17 11.82 4.24 1.17
N TYR A 18 11.20 3.06 1.19
CA TYR A 18 11.35 2.13 2.30
C TYR A 18 12.77 1.55 2.35
N SER A 19 13.20 1.09 3.51
CA SER A 19 14.47 0.35 3.66
C SER A 19 14.55 -0.78 2.62
N GLY A 20 15.71 -0.88 1.94
CA GLY A 20 15.94 -1.83 0.86
C GLY A 20 15.26 -1.49 -0.48
N HIS A 21 14.68 -0.28 -0.63
CA HIS A 21 14.08 0.19 -1.87
C HIS A 21 14.69 1.52 -2.31
N GLY A 22 14.66 1.77 -3.62
CA GLY A 22 15.04 3.04 -4.21
C GLY A 22 16.44 3.50 -3.80
N GLU A 23 16.52 4.69 -3.21
CA GLU A 23 17.75 5.31 -2.72
C GLU A 23 17.98 5.10 -1.21
N SER A 24 17.06 4.42 -0.51
CA SER A 24 17.20 4.12 0.92
C SER A 24 18.21 2.99 1.17
N ASP A 25 18.90 3.08 2.30
CA ASP A 25 19.83 2.04 2.76
C ASP A 25 19.11 0.70 3.05
N GLY A 26 19.91 -0.37 3.17
CA GLY A 26 19.46 -1.72 3.48
C GLY A 26 19.42 -2.63 2.26
N ALA A 27 19.28 -3.93 2.51
CA ALA A 27 19.14 -4.91 1.45
C ALA A 27 17.64 -5.27 1.28
N PHE A 28 17.22 -5.49 0.04
CA PHE A 28 15.82 -5.85 -0.25
C PHE A 28 15.39 -7.12 0.48
N GLU A 29 16.28 -8.10 0.60
CA GLU A 29 16.08 -9.37 1.30
C GLU A 29 15.84 -9.24 2.81
N ASP A 30 16.26 -8.12 3.42
CA ASP A 30 16.00 -7.83 4.84
C ASP A 30 14.62 -7.20 5.06
N GLY A 31 13.89 -6.92 3.97
CA GLY A 31 12.59 -6.29 4.01
C GLY A 31 11.51 -7.14 4.69
N THR A 32 10.77 -6.52 5.59
CA THR A 32 9.60 -7.11 6.27
C THR A 32 8.48 -6.08 6.40
N ILE A 33 7.26 -6.54 6.63
CA ILE A 33 6.12 -5.64 6.86
C ILE A 33 6.35 -4.78 8.11
N SER A 34 6.94 -5.35 9.16
CA SER A 34 7.35 -4.63 10.38
C SER A 34 8.33 -3.50 10.09
N ALA A 35 9.37 -3.77 9.30
CA ALA A 35 10.40 -2.79 8.94
C ALA A 35 9.78 -1.64 8.12
N TRP A 36 9.08 -1.94 7.04
CA TRP A 36 8.47 -0.93 6.17
C TRP A 36 7.38 -0.11 6.89
N ARG A 37 6.63 -0.74 7.80
CA ARG A 37 5.72 0.00 8.68
C ARG A 37 6.46 0.95 9.61
N ALA A 38 7.59 0.54 10.18
CA ALA A 38 8.42 1.39 11.04
C ALA A 38 8.98 2.58 10.25
N ASP A 39 9.43 2.37 9.01
CA ASP A 39 9.89 3.43 8.12
C ASP A 39 8.78 4.47 7.86
N ALA A 40 7.56 4.01 7.54
CA ALA A 40 6.43 4.89 7.32
C ALA A 40 6.10 5.73 8.55
N LEU A 41 6.09 5.12 9.73
CA LEU A 41 5.85 5.82 10.99
C LEU A 41 6.97 6.84 11.29
N ALA A 42 8.23 6.45 11.11
CA ALA A 42 9.37 7.34 11.32
C ALA A 42 9.35 8.54 10.36
N ALA A 43 9.05 8.31 9.08
CA ALA A 43 8.94 9.37 8.08
C ALA A 43 7.85 10.40 8.45
N ILE A 44 6.67 9.94 8.85
CA ILE A 44 5.56 10.81 9.25
C ILE A 44 5.90 11.56 10.54
N ASP A 45 6.40 10.87 11.55
CA ASP A 45 6.67 11.46 12.86
C ASP A 45 7.81 12.49 12.80
N ALA A 46 8.84 12.26 11.96
CA ALA A 46 9.99 13.15 11.85
C ALA A 46 9.80 14.33 10.88
N HIS A 47 9.03 14.14 9.79
CA HIS A 47 9.02 15.09 8.67
C HIS A 47 7.67 15.76 8.45
N THR A 48 6.64 15.43 9.23
CA THR A 48 5.33 16.08 9.09
C THR A 48 4.81 16.60 10.44
N SER A 49 3.99 17.64 10.36
CA SER A 49 3.26 18.19 11.51
C SER A 49 1.77 18.23 11.20
N GLY A 50 0.93 18.03 12.24
CA GLY A 50 -0.52 18.01 12.07
C GLY A 50 -1.05 16.77 11.32
N PRO A 51 -2.32 16.78 10.91
CA PRO A 51 -2.93 15.70 10.16
C PRO A 51 -2.37 15.58 8.74
N VAL A 52 -2.22 14.34 8.25
CA VAL A 52 -1.73 14.02 6.91
C VAL A 52 -2.74 13.16 6.15
N ILE A 53 -2.74 13.29 4.83
CA ILE A 53 -3.41 12.35 3.92
C ILE A 53 -2.35 11.37 3.46
N LEU A 54 -2.60 10.07 3.65
CA LEU A 54 -1.71 9.02 3.18
C LEU A 54 -2.12 8.57 1.78
N VAL A 55 -1.15 8.54 0.88
CA VAL A 55 -1.32 8.01 -0.48
C VAL A 55 -0.43 6.80 -0.60
N GLY A 56 -1.01 5.62 -0.81
CA GLY A 56 -0.27 4.36 -0.89
C GLY A 56 -0.70 3.51 -2.07
N SER A 57 0.29 2.97 -2.82
CA SER A 57 0.06 2.05 -3.92
C SER A 57 0.53 0.65 -3.56
N SER A 58 -0.25 -0.37 -3.92
CA SER A 58 0.09 -1.78 -3.72
C SER A 58 0.48 -2.07 -2.26
N MET A 59 1.69 -2.56 -1.99
CA MET A 59 2.27 -2.69 -0.64
C MET A 59 2.16 -1.37 0.16
N GLY A 60 2.43 -0.22 -0.48
CA GLY A 60 2.29 1.10 0.16
C GLY A 60 0.86 1.38 0.63
N GLY A 61 -0.15 0.79 -0.02
CA GLY A 61 -1.54 0.82 0.45
C GLY A 61 -1.73 0.06 1.77
N TRP A 62 -1.09 -1.10 1.91
CA TRP A 62 -1.08 -1.81 3.21
C TRP A 62 -0.35 -1.01 4.29
N MET A 63 0.82 -0.45 3.96
CA MET A 63 1.56 0.41 4.90
C MET A 63 0.75 1.64 5.32
N ALA A 64 -0.01 2.25 4.41
CA ALA A 64 -0.91 3.37 4.73
C ALA A 64 -2.02 2.95 5.72
N LEU A 65 -2.64 1.78 5.52
CA LEU A 65 -3.64 1.24 6.44
C LEU A 65 -3.04 0.96 7.83
N LEU A 66 -1.90 0.27 7.90
CA LEU A 66 -1.21 -0.01 9.15
C LEU A 66 -0.74 1.27 9.87
N THR A 67 -0.35 2.29 9.12
CA THR A 67 0.02 3.60 9.65
C THR A 67 -1.20 4.33 10.23
N ALA A 68 -2.33 4.30 9.53
CA ALA A 68 -3.57 4.91 10.02
C ALA A 68 -4.05 4.26 11.32
N LEU A 69 -3.95 2.94 11.42
CA LEU A 69 -4.25 2.21 12.66
C LEU A 69 -3.31 2.56 13.81
N ALA A 70 -2.02 2.81 13.51
CA ALA A 70 -1.02 3.15 14.53
C ALA A 70 -1.04 4.64 14.95
N ARG A 71 -1.53 5.52 14.09
CA ARG A 71 -1.54 6.98 14.28
C ARG A 71 -2.88 7.61 13.90
N PRO A 72 -4.02 7.14 14.47
CA PRO A 72 -5.35 7.59 14.04
C PRO A 72 -5.52 9.11 14.14
N ALA A 73 -4.95 9.76 15.17
CA ALA A 73 -5.01 11.21 15.34
C ALA A 73 -4.15 12.01 14.34
N ARG A 74 -3.26 11.35 13.60
CA ARG A 74 -2.38 11.97 12.61
C ARG A 74 -2.87 11.81 11.18
N VAL A 75 -3.82 10.94 10.92
CA VAL A 75 -4.32 10.65 9.58
C VAL A 75 -5.67 11.32 9.37
N ALA A 76 -5.78 12.15 8.34
CA ALA A 76 -6.98 12.87 7.96
C ALA A 76 -7.73 12.22 6.78
N GLY A 77 -7.11 11.28 6.09
CA GLY A 77 -7.71 10.56 4.98
C GLY A 77 -6.74 9.62 4.28
N LEU A 78 -7.28 8.71 3.48
CA LEU A 78 -6.52 7.69 2.74
C LEU A 78 -6.87 7.71 1.26
N VAL A 79 -5.85 7.68 0.41
CA VAL A 79 -5.97 7.40 -1.03
C VAL A 79 -5.15 6.15 -1.32
N LEU A 80 -5.83 5.07 -1.69
CA LEU A 80 -5.25 3.75 -1.89
C LEU A 80 -5.32 3.38 -3.36
N ILE A 81 -4.19 3.04 -3.96
CA ILE A 81 -4.08 2.69 -5.39
C ILE A 81 -3.72 1.20 -5.46
N ALA A 82 -4.59 0.39 -6.06
CA ALA A 82 -4.39 -1.06 -6.15
C ALA A 82 -3.88 -1.66 -4.83
N PRO A 83 -4.52 -1.36 -3.67
CA PRO A 83 -3.98 -1.71 -2.37
C PRO A 83 -3.90 -3.23 -2.18
N ALA A 84 -2.78 -3.68 -1.62
CA ALA A 84 -2.48 -5.09 -1.41
C ALA A 84 -2.33 -5.46 0.09
N PRO A 85 -3.34 -5.19 0.96
CA PRO A 85 -3.24 -5.65 2.34
C PRO A 85 -3.13 -7.18 2.40
N ASP A 86 -2.37 -7.69 3.36
CA ASP A 86 -2.16 -9.13 3.59
C ASP A 86 -1.60 -9.89 2.37
N PHE A 87 -0.97 -9.19 1.40
CA PHE A 87 -0.56 -9.79 0.12
C PHE A 87 0.38 -10.97 0.29
N THR A 88 1.23 -10.96 1.30
CA THR A 88 2.20 -12.04 1.56
C THR A 88 1.52 -13.39 1.76
N GLU A 89 0.42 -13.42 2.52
CA GLU A 89 -0.31 -14.64 2.84
C GLU A 89 -1.49 -14.88 1.89
N LYS A 90 -2.19 -13.82 1.45
CA LYS A 90 -3.44 -13.98 0.71
C LYS A 90 -3.29 -13.96 -0.82
N LEU A 91 -2.20 -13.41 -1.32
CA LEU A 91 -1.93 -13.35 -2.76
C LEU A 91 -0.67 -14.15 -3.12
N MET A 92 0.45 -13.87 -2.44
CA MET A 92 1.75 -14.41 -2.82
C MET A 92 1.92 -15.87 -2.39
N TRP A 93 1.67 -16.20 -1.11
CA TRP A 93 1.87 -17.53 -0.57
C TRP A 93 1.07 -18.63 -1.31
N PRO A 94 -0.21 -18.44 -1.67
CA PRO A 94 -1.00 -19.43 -2.40
C PRO A 94 -0.53 -19.68 -3.85
N GLU A 95 0.21 -18.75 -4.44
CA GLU A 95 0.76 -18.89 -5.80
C GLU A 95 2.03 -19.73 -5.84
N PHE A 96 2.73 -19.91 -4.71
CA PHE A 96 3.90 -20.74 -4.66
C PHE A 96 3.54 -22.22 -4.75
N SER A 97 4.30 -22.97 -5.54
CA SER A 97 4.22 -24.43 -5.54
C SER A 97 4.61 -24.99 -4.16
N PRO A 98 4.16 -26.20 -3.81
CA PRO A 98 4.60 -26.86 -2.56
C PRO A 98 6.12 -26.93 -2.40
N ASP A 99 6.85 -27.12 -3.51
CA ASP A 99 8.33 -27.14 -3.49
C ASP A 99 8.91 -25.77 -3.19
N ALA A 100 8.36 -24.69 -3.76
CA ALA A 100 8.80 -23.33 -3.47
C ALA A 100 8.47 -22.92 -2.02
N GLN A 101 7.30 -23.33 -1.52
CA GLN A 101 6.93 -23.11 -0.11
C GLN A 101 7.90 -23.85 0.84
N ALA A 102 8.23 -25.11 0.53
CA ALA A 102 9.21 -25.87 1.29
C ALA A 102 10.60 -25.21 1.22
N GLU A 103 11.00 -24.75 0.05
CA GLU A 103 12.28 -24.03 -0.13
C GLU A 103 12.35 -22.78 0.74
N ILE A 104 11.31 -21.94 0.75
CA ILE A 104 11.23 -20.76 1.63
C ILE A 104 11.39 -21.15 3.09
N MET A 105 10.67 -22.19 3.53
CA MET A 105 10.69 -22.60 4.95
C MET A 105 11.99 -23.27 5.38
N GLU A 106 12.64 -24.03 4.50
CA GLU A 106 13.86 -24.79 4.81
C GLU A 106 15.14 -24.01 4.55
N LYS A 107 15.23 -23.33 3.38
CA LYS A 107 16.43 -22.59 2.97
C LYS A 107 16.38 -21.10 3.36
N GLY A 108 15.20 -20.59 3.72
CA GLY A 108 15.00 -19.19 4.11
C GLY A 108 14.52 -18.28 2.99
N PHE A 109 14.56 -18.69 1.73
CA PHE A 109 14.05 -17.90 0.60
C PHE A 109 13.82 -18.77 -0.65
N THR A 110 13.06 -18.23 -1.60
CA THR A 110 13.01 -18.68 -2.99
C THR A 110 13.15 -17.48 -3.93
N LEU A 111 13.57 -17.70 -5.17
CA LEU A 111 13.70 -16.65 -6.19
C LEU A 111 12.41 -16.57 -7.00
N ARG A 112 11.80 -15.37 -7.04
CA ARG A 112 10.67 -15.08 -7.92
C ARG A 112 11.19 -14.41 -9.20
N PRO A 113 10.73 -14.84 -10.39
CA PRO A 113 11.00 -14.13 -11.64
C PRO A 113 10.56 -12.67 -11.54
N SER A 114 11.32 -11.78 -12.14
CA SER A 114 11.01 -10.36 -12.23
C SER A 114 10.78 -9.97 -13.69
N ASP A 115 9.88 -9.04 -13.92
CA ASP A 115 9.77 -8.35 -15.22
C ASP A 115 10.94 -7.35 -15.44
N TYR A 116 11.80 -7.17 -14.43
CA TYR A 116 12.98 -6.32 -14.41
C TYR A 116 14.22 -7.19 -14.22
N ASP A 117 14.97 -7.46 -15.27
CA ASP A 117 16.28 -8.13 -15.42
C ASP A 117 16.64 -9.32 -14.51
N GLU A 118 16.65 -9.20 -13.19
CA GLU A 118 17.07 -10.28 -12.28
C GLU A 118 15.94 -10.76 -11.36
N PRO A 119 15.86 -12.09 -11.08
CA PRO A 119 14.95 -12.63 -10.08
C PRO A 119 15.26 -12.05 -8.69
N TYR A 120 14.22 -11.79 -7.89
CA TYR A 120 14.36 -11.27 -6.55
C TYR A 120 13.94 -12.29 -5.48
N PRO A 121 14.59 -12.29 -4.30
CA PRO A 121 14.28 -13.23 -3.25
C PRO A 121 12.99 -12.89 -2.54
N ILE A 122 12.14 -13.91 -2.32
CA ILE A 122 11.06 -13.85 -1.36
C ILE A 122 11.50 -14.65 -0.14
N THR A 123 11.64 -13.97 0.98
CA THR A 123 12.23 -14.52 2.18
C THR A 123 11.19 -15.11 3.13
N ARG A 124 11.61 -16.11 3.91
CA ARG A 124 10.83 -16.65 5.02
C ARG A 124 10.47 -15.54 6.03
N ALA A 125 11.41 -14.63 6.30
CA ALA A 125 11.20 -13.51 7.21
C ALA A 125 10.04 -12.63 6.76
N LEU A 126 9.95 -12.27 5.46
CA LEU A 126 8.85 -11.49 4.92
C LEU A 126 7.50 -12.22 5.08
N ILE A 127 7.45 -13.52 4.78
CA ILE A 127 6.21 -14.30 4.87
C ILE A 127 5.77 -14.44 6.34
N GLU A 128 6.66 -14.86 7.24
CA GLU A 128 6.32 -15.05 8.66
C GLU A 128 5.95 -13.73 9.34
N ASP A 129 6.67 -12.66 9.07
CA ASP A 129 6.35 -11.33 9.60
C ASP A 129 5.01 -10.82 9.06
N GLY A 130 4.77 -10.96 7.75
CA GLY A 130 3.51 -10.54 7.13
C GLY A 130 2.27 -11.23 7.73
N ARG A 131 2.41 -12.48 8.20
CA ARG A 131 1.33 -13.20 8.90
C ARG A 131 0.90 -12.52 10.20
N THR A 132 1.81 -11.79 10.84
CA THR A 132 1.52 -11.07 12.10
C THR A 132 0.77 -9.76 11.87
N TRP A 133 0.76 -9.25 10.65
CA TRP A 133 0.18 -7.95 10.29
C TRP A 133 -1.11 -8.04 9.48
N GLN A 134 -1.72 -9.21 9.37
CA GLN A 134 -2.98 -9.38 8.62
C GLN A 134 -4.11 -8.55 9.23
N ILE A 135 -4.88 -7.87 8.37
CA ILE A 135 -5.96 -6.96 8.77
C ILE A 135 -7.30 -7.25 8.09
N LEU A 136 -7.32 -8.05 7.02
CA LEU A 136 -8.55 -8.28 6.21
C LEU A 136 -9.56 -9.25 6.84
N ASP A 137 -9.20 -9.93 7.91
CA ASP A 137 -10.07 -10.94 8.53
C ASP A 137 -10.88 -10.38 9.72
N ALA A 138 -10.77 -9.07 9.99
CA ALA A 138 -11.51 -8.38 11.06
C ALA A 138 -11.86 -6.94 10.61
N PRO A 139 -12.81 -6.27 11.29
CA PRO A 139 -13.08 -4.87 11.02
C PRO A 139 -11.85 -3.99 11.22
N ILE A 140 -11.52 -3.18 10.21
CA ILE A 140 -10.39 -2.24 10.21
C ILE A 140 -10.90 -0.90 10.72
N GLN A 141 -10.52 -0.55 11.95
CA GLN A 141 -10.99 0.65 12.65
C GLN A 141 -10.37 1.92 12.08
N ILE A 142 -10.89 2.37 10.97
CA ILE A 142 -10.51 3.59 10.26
C ILE A 142 -11.79 4.39 10.01
N ASP A 143 -11.90 5.58 10.60
CA ASP A 143 -13.11 6.42 10.55
C ASP A 143 -12.93 7.66 9.66
N VAL A 144 -11.72 7.87 9.11
CA VAL A 144 -11.45 8.98 8.19
C VAL A 144 -11.91 8.67 6.76
N PRO A 145 -12.09 9.67 5.89
CA PRO A 145 -12.43 9.46 4.49
C PRO A 145 -11.42 8.56 3.76
N VAL A 146 -11.91 7.60 2.98
CA VAL A 146 -11.09 6.63 2.22
C VAL A 146 -11.49 6.64 0.75
N ARG A 147 -10.50 6.69 -0.14
CA ARG A 147 -10.70 6.55 -1.58
C ARG A 147 -9.81 5.44 -2.11
N ILE A 148 -10.39 4.49 -2.82
CA ILE A 148 -9.69 3.36 -3.42
C ILE A 148 -9.80 3.47 -4.93
N LEU A 149 -8.66 3.45 -5.62
CA LEU A 149 -8.56 3.36 -7.07
C LEU A 149 -8.03 1.97 -7.44
N GLN A 150 -8.78 1.21 -8.23
CA GLN A 150 -8.43 -0.16 -8.57
C GLN A 150 -8.59 -0.42 -10.07
N GLY A 151 -7.57 -0.98 -10.70
CA GLY A 151 -7.65 -1.49 -12.06
C GLY A 151 -8.42 -2.82 -12.10
N LYS A 152 -9.34 -2.98 -13.07
CA LYS A 152 -10.02 -4.26 -13.24
C LYS A 152 -9.14 -5.32 -13.92
N GLU A 153 -8.19 -4.87 -14.74
CA GLU A 153 -7.23 -5.72 -15.46
C GLU A 153 -5.89 -5.84 -14.70
N ASP A 154 -5.90 -5.51 -13.40
CA ASP A 154 -4.77 -5.69 -12.50
C ASP A 154 -4.49 -7.20 -12.32
N ALA A 155 -3.31 -7.64 -12.78
CA ALA A 155 -2.88 -9.01 -12.70
C ALA A 155 -2.16 -9.34 -11.37
N ASP A 156 -1.62 -8.31 -10.68
CA ASP A 156 -0.87 -8.48 -9.43
C ASP A 156 -1.80 -8.49 -8.22
N VAL A 157 -2.76 -7.56 -8.18
CA VAL A 157 -3.76 -7.44 -7.13
C VAL A 157 -5.16 -7.54 -7.74
N PRO A 158 -5.76 -8.71 -7.75
CA PRO A 158 -7.13 -8.88 -8.26
C PRO A 158 -8.08 -7.90 -7.58
N TRP A 159 -8.89 -7.19 -8.36
CA TRP A 159 -9.79 -6.15 -7.84
C TRP A 159 -10.70 -6.61 -6.70
N ARG A 160 -11.07 -7.92 -6.68
CA ARG A 160 -11.84 -8.51 -5.58
C ARG A 160 -11.07 -8.57 -4.27
N HIS A 161 -9.74 -8.58 -4.32
CA HIS A 161 -8.92 -8.49 -3.11
C HIS A 161 -9.02 -7.10 -2.49
N ALA A 162 -8.87 -6.05 -3.30
CA ALA A 162 -9.02 -4.66 -2.85
C ALA A 162 -10.48 -4.33 -2.47
N GLU A 163 -11.48 -4.92 -3.15
CA GLU A 163 -12.91 -4.76 -2.82
C GLU A 163 -13.23 -5.19 -1.38
N ARG A 164 -12.52 -6.18 -0.82
CA ARG A 164 -12.70 -6.61 0.58
C ARG A 164 -12.54 -5.47 1.58
N LEU A 165 -11.76 -4.43 1.25
CA LEU A 165 -11.63 -3.24 2.09
C LEU A 165 -12.94 -2.46 2.25
N VAL A 166 -13.85 -2.55 1.26
CA VAL A 166 -15.17 -1.91 1.34
C VAL A 166 -16.00 -2.50 2.48
N ASP A 167 -15.88 -3.81 2.68
CA ASP A 167 -16.62 -4.52 3.73
C ASP A 167 -15.92 -4.48 5.09
N THR A 168 -14.59 -4.29 5.11
CA THR A 168 -13.81 -4.40 6.35
C THR A 168 -13.50 -3.06 7.01
N ILE A 169 -13.31 -1.98 6.23
CA ILE A 169 -13.06 -0.63 6.79
C ILE A 169 -14.33 -0.06 7.40
N THR A 170 -14.23 0.47 8.64
CA THR A 170 -15.39 0.99 9.40
C THR A 170 -15.85 2.37 8.94
N SER A 171 -15.04 3.11 8.19
CA SER A 171 -15.40 4.44 7.68
C SER A 171 -16.67 4.42 6.83
N SER A 172 -17.62 5.29 7.15
CA SER A 172 -18.83 5.51 6.34
C SER A 172 -18.57 6.36 5.09
N ASP A 173 -17.45 7.07 5.03
CA ASP A 173 -17.00 7.84 3.85
C ASP A 173 -15.92 7.08 3.09
N LEU A 174 -16.32 5.96 2.47
CA LEU A 174 -15.46 5.16 1.62
C LEU A 174 -16.01 5.12 0.19
N VAL A 175 -15.15 5.46 -0.78
CA VAL A 175 -15.47 5.33 -2.21
C VAL A 175 -14.47 4.40 -2.89
N PHE A 176 -15.00 3.35 -3.53
CA PHE A 176 -14.23 2.41 -4.35
C PHE A 176 -14.47 2.69 -5.83
N THR A 177 -13.41 3.02 -6.56
CA THR A 177 -13.46 3.30 -8.01
C THR A 177 -12.78 2.18 -8.78
N LEU A 178 -13.59 1.38 -9.49
CA LEU A 178 -13.09 0.33 -10.37
C LEU A 178 -12.90 0.87 -11.79
N ILE A 179 -11.67 0.83 -12.30
CA ILE A 179 -11.29 1.33 -13.63
C ILE A 179 -11.22 0.12 -14.56
N LYS A 180 -12.17 0.05 -15.50
CA LYS A 180 -12.43 -1.13 -16.32
C LYS A 180 -11.21 -1.63 -17.12
N ASP A 181 -10.44 -0.70 -17.67
CA ASP A 181 -9.24 -0.94 -18.48
C ASP A 181 -7.94 -0.59 -17.74
N GLY A 182 -8.01 -0.47 -16.41
CA GLY A 182 -6.88 -0.14 -15.55
C GLY A 182 -6.06 -1.37 -15.23
N ASP A 183 -4.74 -1.21 -15.28
CA ASP A 183 -3.73 -2.16 -14.82
C ASP A 183 -3.37 -1.94 -13.34
N HIS A 184 -2.34 -2.65 -12.85
CA HIS A 184 -1.82 -2.50 -11.49
C HIS A 184 -1.26 -1.12 -11.21
N ARG A 185 -0.58 -0.51 -12.17
CA ARG A 185 0.15 0.75 -11.97
C ARG A 185 -0.74 1.98 -11.99
N LEU A 186 -1.84 1.95 -12.75
CA LEU A 186 -2.72 3.10 -12.97
C LEU A 186 -1.92 4.38 -13.29
N SER A 187 -0.98 4.28 -14.22
CA SER A 187 0.02 5.32 -14.51
C SER A 187 -0.20 6.07 -15.81
N ARG A 188 -1.28 5.78 -16.55
CA ARG A 188 -1.66 6.53 -17.75
C ARG A 188 -2.08 7.96 -17.38
N ASP A 189 -1.97 8.91 -18.30
CA ASP A 189 -2.31 10.31 -18.03
C ASP A 189 -3.70 10.49 -17.41
N GLN A 190 -4.69 9.72 -17.90
CA GLN A 190 -6.05 9.71 -17.35
C GLN A 190 -6.12 9.17 -15.91
N ASP A 191 -5.27 8.20 -15.57
CA ASP A 191 -5.23 7.61 -14.23
C ASP A 191 -4.55 8.56 -13.26
N ILE A 192 -3.47 9.22 -13.68
CA ILE A 192 -2.81 10.28 -12.91
C ILE A 192 -3.73 11.48 -12.69
N ALA A 193 -4.50 11.87 -13.71
CA ALA A 193 -5.50 12.94 -13.57
C ALA A 193 -6.58 12.55 -12.53
N ARG A 194 -7.04 11.29 -12.57
CA ARG A 194 -7.99 10.74 -11.59
C ARG A 194 -7.40 10.72 -10.18
N LEU A 195 -6.15 10.28 -10.02
CA LEU A 195 -5.45 10.30 -8.74
C LEU A 195 -5.40 11.71 -8.13
N LYS A 196 -5.00 12.71 -8.95
CA LYS A 196 -4.96 14.13 -8.50
C LYS A 196 -6.34 14.63 -8.06
N ALA A 197 -7.39 14.31 -8.83
CA ALA A 197 -8.76 14.67 -8.47
C ALA A 197 -9.22 13.98 -7.17
N THR A 198 -8.85 12.72 -6.98
CA THR A 198 -9.12 11.95 -5.77
C THR A 198 -8.41 12.55 -4.55
N CYS A 199 -7.14 12.95 -4.70
CA CYS A 199 -6.41 13.64 -3.63
C CYS A 199 -7.04 15.00 -3.27
N ALA A 200 -7.55 15.74 -4.27
CA ALA A 200 -8.26 17.00 -4.03
C ALA A 200 -9.59 16.77 -3.27
N ASP A 201 -10.33 15.73 -3.62
CA ASP A 201 -11.57 15.33 -2.93
C ASP A 201 -11.33 15.03 -1.46
N ILE A 202 -10.35 14.19 -1.16
CA ILE A 202 -9.93 13.87 0.22
C ILE A 202 -9.46 15.12 0.97
N ALA A 203 -8.67 15.97 0.34
CA ALA A 203 -8.18 17.20 0.98
C ALA A 203 -9.33 18.19 1.29
N HIS A 204 -10.44 18.12 0.56
CA HIS A 204 -11.63 18.88 0.86
C HIS A 204 -12.43 18.23 2.01
N ALA A 205 -12.67 16.93 1.96
CA ALA A 205 -13.40 16.18 2.98
C ALA A 205 -12.70 16.24 4.36
N ALA A 206 -11.38 16.20 4.40
CA ALA A 206 -10.59 16.27 5.63
C ALA A 206 -10.62 17.65 6.34
N LYS A 207 -11.18 18.69 5.69
CA LYS A 207 -11.35 20.04 6.26
C LYS A 207 -12.75 20.29 6.79
N ALA A 208 -13.69 19.44 6.48
CA ALA A 208 -15.08 19.53 6.88
C ALA A 208 -15.33 18.91 8.24
#